data_c356e5692297cfd610db63446d7b3a96
#
_entry.id   c356e5692297cfd610db63446d7b3a96
#
_cell.length_a   1.000
_cell.length_b   1.000
_cell.length_c   1.000
_cell.angle_alpha   90.00
_cell.angle_beta   90.00
_cell.angle_gamma   90.00
#
_symmetry.space_group_name_H-M   'P 1'
#
loop_
_entity.id
_entity.type
_entity.pdbx_description
1 polymer ?
#
loop_
_entity_poly.entity_id
_entity_poly.type
_entity_poly.pdbx_seq_one_letter_code
_entity_poly.pdbx_strand_id
1 'polypeptide(L)'
;KKSMDILTQTISLLFRHRQTEIGRFGQDIDHIQHKQLHALLSTARKTEWGLKYDYKSIRSYSDFCQRLPLQTYDEIKPYVTRMINGERNILWPSVVRWYAKSSGTTNDKSKFLPVTPEILKGCHYKGGFDCVAIYLRNNPESRFFSKKGLILGGSHSPSPLNSEAHQGDLSAVLLQNLNPLVNLIRVPKKPIILMDEWESKIKAIVENTWNKDVNSLSGVPSWMLVLIKAVLKKTGREYLTDVWPNLEVFFHGGISFEPYREQYKTLIPSNKMHYMETYNASEGFFGLQDDPTDPSLLMMPDYGIFYEFIPMNEVGSAHPTVLPLESIETGKNYAMVITTSGGLWRYQIGDTVRFTSLFPHKFVISGRTKHFINAFGEELMVDNADKAIAMTCLRTGAKVKEYTAAPLFMLDKAKGRHQWFIEFDKKPESLDEFATLLDQNLQKLNSDYEAKRYKEISLQPLEIVIAHDGAFYEWLKQKGKLGGQHKIPRLSNDRTHIEELLRINQSL
;
A
#
# COMPACT_ATOMS: atom_id res chain seq x y z
N LYS A 1 33.99 -8.10 -19.71
CA LYS A 1 33.90 -6.91 -18.83
C LYS A 1 32.68 -6.14 -19.23
N LYS A 2 31.59 -6.16 -18.41
CA LYS A 2 30.49 -5.24 -18.61
C LYS A 2 30.99 -3.82 -18.39
N SER A 3 30.79 -2.92 -19.35
CA SER A 3 31.11 -1.52 -19.17
C SER A 3 30.29 -0.97 -18.00
N MET A 4 30.97 -0.41 -17.01
CA MET A 4 30.33 0.30 -15.90
C MET A 4 29.44 1.42 -16.47
N ASP A 5 28.22 1.56 -15.96
CA ASP A 5 27.34 2.67 -16.33
C ASP A 5 27.76 3.95 -15.59
N ILE A 6 28.58 4.74 -16.25
CA ILE A 6 29.17 5.98 -15.70
C ILE A 6 28.07 6.95 -15.25
N LEU A 7 26.98 7.06 -15.99
CA LEU A 7 25.87 7.97 -15.65
C LEU A 7 25.24 7.59 -14.30
N THR A 8 24.80 6.33 -14.16
CA THR A 8 24.18 5.86 -12.91
C THR A 8 25.16 5.94 -11.75
N GLN A 9 26.43 5.61 -11.96
CA GLN A 9 27.44 5.71 -10.90
C GLN A 9 27.71 7.15 -10.47
N THR A 10 27.80 8.08 -11.40
CA THR A 10 27.98 9.50 -11.06
C THR A 10 26.80 10.04 -10.27
N ILE A 11 25.58 9.71 -10.68
CA ILE A 11 24.38 10.11 -9.97
C ILE A 11 24.33 9.42 -8.59
N SER A 12 24.73 8.16 -8.46
CA SER A 12 24.73 7.44 -7.19
C SER A 12 25.61 8.08 -6.12
N LEU A 13 26.64 8.83 -6.50
CA LEU A 13 27.47 9.57 -5.54
C LEU A 13 26.65 10.64 -4.79
N LEU A 14 25.64 11.22 -5.43
CA LEU A 14 24.77 12.23 -4.81
C LEU A 14 23.91 11.63 -3.67
N PHE A 15 23.69 10.33 -3.69
CA PHE A 15 22.89 9.64 -2.68
C PHE A 15 23.69 9.24 -1.42
N ARG A 16 25.01 9.27 -1.44
CA ARG A 16 25.85 8.75 -0.34
C ARG A 16 25.56 9.39 1.01
N HIS A 17 25.42 10.71 1.02
CA HIS A 17 25.08 11.44 2.26
C HIS A 17 23.77 10.91 2.86
N ARG A 18 22.73 10.82 2.02
CA ARG A 18 21.42 10.33 2.44
C ARG A 18 21.44 8.87 2.89
N GLN A 19 22.18 8.02 2.21
CA GLN A 19 22.38 6.62 2.61
C GLN A 19 23.03 6.51 4.00
N THR A 20 23.95 7.41 4.34
CA THR A 20 24.56 7.47 5.68
C THR A 20 23.56 7.92 6.74
N GLU A 21 22.72 8.91 6.45
CA GLU A 21 21.65 9.35 7.36
C GLU A 21 20.66 8.20 7.67
N ILE A 22 20.20 7.51 6.62
CA ILE A 22 19.29 6.36 6.78
C ILE A 22 19.93 5.27 7.63
N GLY A 23 21.23 5.01 7.47
CA GLY A 23 21.95 4.03 8.28
C GLY A 23 21.98 4.34 9.78
N ARG A 24 21.65 5.56 10.20
CA ARG A 24 21.64 6.00 11.60
C ARG A 24 20.24 6.00 12.24
N PHE A 25 19.18 5.69 11.49
CA PHE A 25 17.81 5.77 12.01
C PHE A 25 17.57 4.92 13.25
N GLY A 26 18.27 3.79 13.41
CA GLY A 26 18.15 2.95 14.58
C GLY A 26 18.73 3.55 15.87
N GLN A 27 19.51 4.64 15.80
CA GLN A 27 20.20 5.22 16.95
C GLN A 27 19.43 6.38 17.59
N ASP A 28 18.67 7.16 16.80
CA ASP A 28 18.08 8.43 17.21
C ASP A 28 16.59 8.56 16.85
N ILE A 29 15.85 7.46 16.83
CA ILE A 29 14.46 7.44 16.32
C ILE A 29 13.53 8.37 17.08
N ASP A 30 13.62 8.40 18.41
CA ASP A 30 12.86 9.26 19.29
C ASP A 30 13.15 10.73 19.02
N HIS A 31 14.44 11.10 18.99
CA HIS A 31 14.86 12.48 18.67
C HIS A 31 14.35 12.93 17.30
N ILE A 32 14.47 12.08 16.27
CA ILE A 32 13.98 12.38 14.93
C ILE A 32 12.47 12.62 14.97
N GLN A 33 11.71 11.75 15.62
CA GLN A 33 10.25 11.83 15.68
C GLN A 33 9.79 13.06 16.49
N HIS A 34 10.38 13.35 17.62
CA HIS A 34 10.05 14.56 18.39
C HIS A 34 10.37 15.84 17.63
N LYS A 35 11.46 15.87 16.84
CA LYS A 35 11.77 16.98 15.94
C LYS A 35 10.71 17.15 14.85
N GLN A 36 10.20 16.04 14.27
CA GLN A 36 9.08 16.11 13.31
C GLN A 36 7.83 16.70 13.97
N LEU A 37 7.43 16.22 15.15
CA LEU A 37 6.26 16.71 15.85
C LEU A 37 6.37 18.21 16.15
N HIS A 38 7.52 18.64 16.67
CA HIS A 38 7.76 20.08 16.96
C HIS A 38 7.66 20.94 15.69
N ALA A 39 8.22 20.49 14.59
CA ALA A 39 8.16 21.20 13.30
C ALA A 39 6.72 21.32 12.78
N LEU A 40 5.94 20.23 12.87
CA LEU A 40 4.53 20.20 12.46
C LEU A 40 3.69 21.18 13.30
N LEU A 41 3.79 21.13 14.61
CA LEU A 41 3.07 22.03 15.53
C LEU A 41 3.46 23.49 15.31
N SER A 42 4.75 23.78 15.15
CA SER A 42 5.26 25.11 14.91
C SER A 42 4.76 25.70 13.60
N THR A 43 4.74 24.90 12.53
CA THR A 43 4.26 25.31 11.21
C THR A 43 2.77 25.62 11.22
N ALA A 44 1.97 24.79 11.87
CA ALA A 44 0.51 24.89 11.87
C ALA A 44 -0.06 25.75 12.99
N ARG A 45 0.75 26.36 13.85
CA ARG A 45 0.32 27.08 15.07
C ARG A 45 -0.67 28.22 14.84
N LYS A 46 -0.71 28.79 13.63
CA LYS A 46 -1.62 29.89 13.25
C LYS A 46 -2.81 29.44 12.41
N THR A 47 -2.94 28.17 12.11
CA THR A 47 -4.12 27.61 11.45
C THR A 47 -5.32 27.60 12.40
N GLU A 48 -6.52 27.45 11.86
CA GLU A 48 -7.74 27.28 12.69
C GLU A 48 -7.57 26.13 13.67
N TRP A 49 -7.04 24.98 13.20
CA TRP A 49 -6.77 23.80 14.02
C TRP A 49 -5.73 24.07 15.10
N GLY A 50 -4.64 24.76 14.74
CA GLY A 50 -3.57 25.15 15.67
C GLY A 50 -4.02 26.12 16.75
N LEU A 51 -4.93 27.03 16.44
CA LEU A 51 -5.54 27.95 17.40
C LEU A 51 -6.56 27.23 18.30
N LYS A 52 -7.40 26.37 17.72
CA LYS A 52 -8.40 25.58 18.44
C LYS A 52 -7.78 24.73 19.55
N TYR A 53 -6.63 24.11 19.28
CA TYR A 53 -5.94 23.24 20.21
C TYR A 53 -4.70 23.86 20.85
N ASP A 54 -4.52 25.18 20.70
CA ASP A 54 -3.43 25.97 21.29
C ASP A 54 -2.04 25.32 21.11
N TYR A 55 -1.65 25.08 19.86
CA TYR A 55 -0.36 24.45 19.53
C TYR A 55 0.83 25.20 20.11
N LYS A 56 0.70 26.51 20.33
CA LYS A 56 1.76 27.35 20.88
C LYS A 56 2.19 26.92 22.29
N SER A 57 1.27 26.33 23.07
CA SER A 57 1.54 25.92 24.47
C SER A 57 1.89 24.43 24.62
N ILE A 58 1.81 23.63 23.54
CA ILE A 58 2.24 22.22 23.57
C ILE A 58 3.76 22.16 23.69
N ARG A 59 4.28 21.55 24.78
CA ARG A 59 5.71 21.42 25.07
C ARG A 59 6.20 19.96 25.05
N SER A 60 5.30 19.02 25.25
CA SER A 60 5.62 17.59 25.39
C SER A 60 4.68 16.74 24.57
N TYR A 61 5.07 15.47 24.37
CA TYR A 61 4.18 14.46 23.79
C TYR A 61 2.93 14.25 24.64
N SER A 62 3.06 14.30 25.96
CA SER A 62 1.92 14.21 26.89
C SER A 62 0.92 15.35 26.66
N ASP A 63 1.38 16.61 26.53
CA ASP A 63 0.51 17.74 26.22
C ASP A 63 -0.21 17.54 24.89
N PHE A 64 0.50 17.04 23.88
CA PHE A 64 -0.05 16.74 22.56
C PHE A 64 -1.19 15.73 22.64
N CYS A 65 -0.97 14.59 23.33
CA CYS A 65 -1.97 13.56 23.50
C CYS A 65 -3.20 14.00 24.28
N GLN A 66 -3.01 14.80 25.34
CA GLN A 66 -4.10 15.28 26.18
C GLN A 66 -4.97 16.31 25.44
N ARG A 67 -4.39 17.07 24.52
CA ARG A 67 -5.05 18.18 23.86
C ARG A 67 -5.71 17.81 22.54
N LEU A 68 -5.04 17.03 21.70
CA LEU A 68 -5.57 16.65 20.40
C LEU A 68 -6.26 15.29 20.48
N PRO A 69 -7.55 15.22 20.06
CA PRO A 69 -8.23 13.94 19.93
C PRO A 69 -7.72 13.15 18.72
N LEU A 70 -7.91 11.83 18.75
CA LEU A 70 -7.77 10.98 17.57
C LEU A 70 -8.82 11.38 16.53
N GLN A 71 -8.45 11.35 15.25
CA GLN A 71 -9.34 11.74 14.16
C GLN A 71 -9.57 10.58 13.19
N THR A 72 -10.80 10.45 12.73
CA THR A 72 -11.19 9.67 11.57
C THR A 72 -11.41 10.60 10.37
N TYR A 73 -11.59 10.03 9.18
CA TYR A 73 -11.87 10.84 7.99
C TYR A 73 -13.20 11.62 8.12
N ASP A 74 -14.22 11.02 8.72
CA ASP A 74 -15.52 11.67 8.87
C ASP A 74 -15.42 12.96 9.71
N GLU A 75 -14.54 12.97 10.71
CA GLU A 75 -14.30 14.12 11.56
C GLU A 75 -13.51 15.23 10.87
N ILE A 76 -12.54 14.90 10.00
CA ILE A 76 -11.76 15.90 9.28
C ILE A 76 -12.40 16.34 7.97
N LYS A 77 -13.32 15.56 7.41
CA LYS A 77 -13.97 15.82 6.12
C LYS A 77 -14.56 17.22 5.98
N PRO A 78 -15.26 17.81 6.98
CA PRO A 78 -15.78 19.17 6.88
C PRO A 78 -14.67 20.19 6.65
N TYR A 79 -13.54 20.05 7.33
CA TYR A 79 -12.38 20.94 7.18
C TYR A 79 -11.72 20.79 5.82
N VAL A 80 -11.55 19.54 5.36
CA VAL A 80 -11.00 19.25 4.03
C VAL A 80 -11.90 19.83 2.93
N THR A 81 -13.22 19.73 3.07
CA THR A 81 -14.19 20.32 2.13
C THR A 81 -14.01 21.84 2.02
N ARG A 82 -13.81 22.53 3.14
CA ARG A 82 -13.52 23.97 3.16
C ARG A 82 -12.19 24.28 2.46
N MET A 83 -11.17 23.47 2.68
CA MET A 83 -9.88 23.61 1.99
C MET A 83 -10.02 23.43 0.47
N ILE A 84 -10.81 22.46 0.00
CA ILE A 84 -11.12 22.26 -1.42
C ILE A 84 -11.80 23.52 -2.01
N ASN A 85 -12.71 24.15 -1.25
CA ASN A 85 -13.39 25.39 -1.65
C ASN A 85 -12.47 26.62 -1.63
N GLY A 86 -11.19 26.46 -1.28
CA GLY A 86 -10.18 27.52 -1.34
C GLY A 86 -9.95 28.27 -0.01
N GLU A 87 -10.56 27.83 1.11
CA GLU A 87 -10.26 28.41 2.41
C GLU A 87 -8.83 28.05 2.85
N ARG A 88 -8.15 29.06 3.40
CA ARG A 88 -6.74 28.96 3.82
C ARG A 88 -6.61 28.78 5.33
N ASN A 89 -5.45 28.31 5.78
CA ASN A 89 -5.11 28.20 7.21
C ASN A 89 -6.13 27.37 8.02
N ILE A 90 -6.68 26.32 7.44
CA ILE A 90 -7.62 25.42 8.14
C ILE A 90 -6.85 24.36 8.91
N LEU A 91 -6.43 23.29 8.25
CA LEU A 91 -5.61 22.21 8.83
C LEU A 91 -4.11 22.45 8.63
N TRP A 92 -3.74 23.19 7.60
CA TRP A 92 -2.37 23.49 7.21
C TRP A 92 -2.29 24.90 6.62
N PRO A 93 -1.16 25.64 6.79
CA PRO A 93 -1.09 27.03 6.36
C PRO A 93 -0.98 27.22 4.84
N SER A 94 -0.39 26.29 4.12
CA SER A 94 -0.19 26.39 2.67
C SER A 94 -1.49 26.26 1.89
N VAL A 95 -1.55 26.90 0.72
CA VAL A 95 -2.65 26.65 -0.23
C VAL A 95 -2.54 25.25 -0.80
N VAL A 96 -3.61 24.49 -0.67
CA VAL A 96 -3.68 23.11 -1.17
C VAL A 96 -4.52 23.08 -2.43
N ARG A 97 -3.90 22.68 -3.55
CA ARG A 97 -4.56 22.57 -4.86
C ARG A 97 -4.78 21.11 -5.28
N TRP A 98 -4.13 20.18 -4.62
CA TRP A 98 -4.18 18.76 -4.95
C TRP A 98 -4.74 17.94 -3.79
N TYR A 99 -5.65 17.06 -4.14
CA TYR A 99 -6.30 16.15 -3.18
C TYR A 99 -6.21 14.72 -3.70
N ALA A 100 -5.55 13.87 -2.94
CA ALA A 100 -5.42 12.46 -3.29
C ALA A 100 -6.71 11.73 -2.95
N LYS A 101 -7.26 11.03 -3.94
CA LYS A 101 -8.42 10.17 -3.80
C LYS A 101 -7.97 8.84 -3.20
N SER A 102 -8.54 8.48 -2.06
CA SER A 102 -8.36 7.17 -1.43
C SER A 102 -9.66 6.38 -1.53
N SER A 103 -9.56 5.06 -1.75
CA SER A 103 -10.74 4.19 -1.71
C SER A 103 -11.34 4.22 -0.31
N GLY A 104 -12.57 4.69 -0.19
CA GLY A 104 -13.34 4.59 1.05
C GLY A 104 -13.70 3.14 1.29
N THR A 105 -13.37 2.61 2.47
CA THR A 105 -13.66 1.23 2.85
C THR A 105 -15.03 1.06 3.55
N THR A 106 -15.70 2.19 3.89
CA THR A 106 -16.92 2.21 4.73
C THR A 106 -18.08 2.74 3.96
N ASN A 107 -18.65 2.85 3.13
CA ASN A 107 -19.83 3.40 2.42
C ASN A 107 -19.55 3.77 0.96
N ASP A 108 -18.63 3.08 0.31
CA ASP A 108 -18.29 3.29 -1.12
C ASP A 108 -17.94 4.74 -1.53
N LYS A 109 -17.81 5.65 -0.56
CA LYS A 109 -17.45 7.04 -0.81
C LYS A 109 -15.94 7.24 -0.76
N SER A 110 -15.38 7.77 -1.82
CA SER A 110 -13.97 8.15 -1.87
C SER A 110 -13.65 9.22 -0.82
N LYS A 111 -12.48 9.08 -0.21
CA LYS A 111 -11.87 10.09 0.65
C LYS A 111 -10.99 10.99 -0.21
N PHE A 112 -10.93 12.26 0.11
CA PHE A 112 -10.03 13.22 -0.52
C PHE A 112 -9.09 13.77 0.55
N LEU A 113 -7.80 13.52 0.38
CA LEU A 113 -6.78 13.85 1.35
C LEU A 113 -5.89 14.96 0.80
N PRO A 114 -5.63 16.02 1.59
CA PRO A 114 -4.84 17.14 1.13
C PRO A 114 -3.42 16.70 0.76
N VAL A 115 -2.94 17.12 -0.40
CA VAL A 115 -1.55 16.97 -0.82
C VAL A 115 -0.91 18.36 -0.84
N THR A 116 -0.34 18.74 0.28
CA THR A 116 0.35 20.02 0.45
C THR A 116 1.67 20.03 -0.31
N PRO A 117 2.22 21.20 -0.66
CA PRO A 117 3.57 21.29 -1.22
C PRO A 117 4.63 20.63 -0.31
N GLU A 118 4.45 20.72 1.00
CA GLU A 118 5.37 20.17 2.00
C GLU A 118 5.37 18.63 2.01
N ILE A 119 4.17 18.02 2.03
CA ILE A 119 4.10 16.54 1.99
C ILE A 119 4.53 15.98 0.64
N LEU A 120 4.25 16.70 -0.45
CA LEU A 120 4.67 16.31 -1.78
C LEU A 120 6.20 16.23 -1.86
N LYS A 121 6.88 17.30 -1.44
CA LYS A 121 8.34 17.41 -1.50
C LYS A 121 9.04 16.61 -0.40
N GLY A 122 8.63 16.80 0.86
CA GLY A 122 9.33 16.27 2.04
C GLY A 122 8.97 14.83 2.41
N CYS A 123 7.93 14.28 1.81
CA CYS A 123 7.47 12.92 2.06
C CYS A 123 7.47 12.07 0.77
N HIS A 124 6.55 12.31 -0.14
CA HIS A 124 6.37 11.45 -1.31
C HIS A 124 7.60 11.44 -2.24
N TYR A 125 8.10 12.59 -2.64
CA TYR A 125 9.28 12.64 -3.52
C TYR A 125 10.56 12.25 -2.80
N LYS A 126 10.68 12.60 -1.52
CA LYS A 126 11.80 12.13 -0.69
C LYS A 126 11.79 10.61 -0.57
N GLY A 127 10.61 10.00 -0.37
CA GLY A 127 10.44 8.54 -0.36
C GLY A 127 10.82 7.88 -1.69
N GLY A 128 10.37 8.43 -2.81
CA GLY A 128 10.78 7.96 -4.14
C GLY A 128 12.27 8.07 -4.39
N PHE A 129 12.88 9.18 -3.96
CA PHE A 129 14.34 9.38 -4.01
C PHE A 129 15.08 8.34 -3.17
N ASP A 130 14.64 8.10 -1.94
CA ASP A 130 15.26 7.14 -1.04
C ASP A 130 15.12 5.69 -1.52
N CYS A 131 14.02 5.35 -2.20
CA CYS A 131 13.89 4.04 -2.86
C CYS A 131 15.01 3.80 -3.86
N VAL A 132 15.28 4.77 -4.72
CA VAL A 132 16.35 4.70 -5.71
C VAL A 132 17.72 4.70 -5.02
N ALA A 133 17.92 5.55 -4.01
CA ALA A 133 19.16 5.62 -3.24
C ALA A 133 19.53 4.27 -2.61
N ILE A 134 18.56 3.61 -1.98
CA ILE A 134 18.76 2.29 -1.34
C ILE A 134 18.94 1.20 -2.39
N TYR A 135 18.16 1.22 -3.47
CA TYR A 135 18.30 0.28 -4.57
C TYR A 135 19.73 0.34 -5.15
N LEU A 136 20.25 1.53 -5.44
CA LEU A 136 21.61 1.72 -5.97
C LEU A 136 22.70 1.34 -4.95
N ARG A 137 22.48 1.57 -3.66
CA ARG A 137 23.38 1.08 -2.61
C ARG A 137 23.53 -0.44 -2.65
N ASN A 138 22.40 -1.14 -2.80
CA ASN A 138 22.36 -2.60 -2.82
C ASN A 138 22.80 -3.19 -4.19
N ASN A 139 22.72 -2.40 -5.26
CA ASN A 139 23.01 -2.83 -6.63
C ASN A 139 23.96 -1.87 -7.35
N PRO A 140 25.26 -1.87 -7.01
CA PRO A 140 26.23 -0.90 -7.55
C PRO A 140 26.48 -1.05 -9.05
N GLU A 141 26.10 -2.19 -9.66
CA GLU A 141 26.20 -2.43 -11.11
C GLU A 141 24.95 -2.03 -11.91
N SER A 142 23.95 -1.43 -11.25
CA SER A 142 22.70 -1.00 -11.86
C SER A 142 22.92 0.00 -12.99
N ARG A 143 22.03 -0.04 -14.00
CA ARG A 143 21.94 0.91 -15.12
C ARG A 143 20.69 1.77 -15.03
N PHE A 144 20.19 1.98 -13.84
CA PHE A 144 18.88 2.59 -13.60
C PHE A 144 18.65 3.89 -14.39
N PHE A 145 19.61 4.82 -14.39
CA PHE A 145 19.45 6.12 -15.03
C PHE A 145 19.77 6.13 -16.54
N SER A 146 20.36 5.08 -17.08
CA SER A 146 20.70 4.98 -18.51
C SER A 146 19.56 4.44 -19.37
N LYS A 147 18.48 3.94 -18.74
CA LYS A 147 17.38 3.26 -19.41
C LYS A 147 16.04 3.93 -19.07
N LYS A 148 14.93 3.27 -19.40
CA LYS A 148 13.59 3.81 -19.16
C LYS A 148 12.89 3.09 -18.01
N GLY A 149 12.25 3.87 -17.14
CA GLY A 149 11.33 3.35 -16.13
C GLY A 149 9.90 3.38 -16.64
N LEU A 150 9.19 2.25 -16.56
CA LEU A 150 7.78 2.16 -16.87
C LEU A 150 6.97 2.33 -15.60
N ILE A 151 6.07 3.32 -15.58
CA ILE A 151 5.21 3.63 -14.46
C ILE A 151 3.76 3.44 -14.84
N LEU A 152 3.05 2.66 -14.05
CA LEU A 152 1.61 2.50 -14.13
C LEU A 152 0.96 3.32 -13.02
N GLY A 153 0.12 4.28 -13.39
CA GLY A 153 -0.54 5.19 -12.46
C GLY A 153 -2.02 5.38 -12.77
N GLY A 154 -2.72 6.09 -11.88
CA GLY A 154 -4.12 6.43 -12.00
C GLY A 154 -4.37 7.69 -12.83
N SER A 155 -5.48 8.37 -12.55
CA SER A 155 -5.92 9.59 -13.23
C SER A 155 -6.32 10.68 -12.23
N HIS A 156 -6.46 11.92 -12.70
CA HIS A 156 -6.97 13.04 -11.92
C HIS A 156 -7.91 13.91 -12.75
N SER A 157 -8.72 14.72 -12.08
CA SER A 157 -9.65 15.67 -12.69
C SER A 157 -9.81 16.91 -11.81
N PRO A 158 -10.32 18.04 -12.34
CA PRO A 158 -10.74 19.16 -11.51
C PRO A 158 -11.81 18.72 -10.51
N SER A 159 -11.78 19.32 -9.30
CA SER A 159 -12.80 19.03 -8.28
C SER A 159 -14.17 19.59 -8.70
N PRO A 160 -15.27 18.85 -8.49
CA PRO A 160 -16.62 19.40 -8.70
C PRO A 160 -16.95 20.59 -7.77
N LEU A 161 -16.27 20.68 -6.64
CA LEU A 161 -16.51 21.77 -5.66
C LEU A 161 -15.76 23.06 -6.02
N ASN A 162 -14.60 22.95 -6.69
CA ASN A 162 -13.78 24.08 -7.08
C ASN A 162 -12.85 23.68 -8.23
N SER A 163 -13.00 24.31 -9.38
CA SER A 163 -12.21 23.99 -10.59
C SER A 163 -10.71 24.30 -10.48
N GLU A 164 -10.28 25.12 -9.51
CA GLU A 164 -8.87 25.38 -9.25
C GLU A 164 -8.22 24.28 -8.38
N ALA A 165 -9.03 23.48 -7.71
CA ALA A 165 -8.58 22.30 -6.99
C ALA A 165 -8.70 21.05 -7.90
N HIS A 166 -7.75 20.12 -7.77
CA HIS A 166 -7.70 18.89 -8.52
C HIS A 166 -7.76 17.69 -7.58
N GLN A 167 -8.43 16.64 -8.00
CA GLN A 167 -8.56 15.41 -7.25
C GLN A 167 -8.25 14.21 -8.13
N GLY A 168 -7.63 13.19 -7.56
CA GLY A 168 -7.31 11.98 -8.30
C GLY A 168 -6.45 11.01 -7.51
N ASP A 169 -6.06 9.92 -8.16
CA ASP A 169 -5.17 8.95 -7.55
C ASP A 169 -3.84 9.60 -7.18
N LEU A 170 -3.26 9.20 -6.03
CA LEU A 170 -1.98 9.74 -5.58
C LEU A 170 -0.90 9.66 -6.68
N SER A 171 -0.81 8.52 -7.36
CA SER A 171 0.16 8.34 -8.44
C SER A 171 0.00 9.36 -9.56
N ALA A 172 -1.24 9.72 -9.90
CA ALA A 172 -1.51 10.76 -10.89
C ALA A 172 -1.09 12.16 -10.39
N VAL A 173 -1.37 12.47 -9.12
CA VAL A 173 -0.95 13.74 -8.48
C VAL A 173 0.58 13.84 -8.50
N LEU A 174 1.28 12.77 -8.11
CA LEU A 174 2.74 12.72 -8.11
C LEU A 174 3.31 12.90 -9.52
N LEU A 175 2.79 12.18 -10.49
CA LEU A 175 3.25 12.24 -11.88
C LEU A 175 3.01 13.61 -12.52
N GLN A 176 1.88 14.25 -12.20
CA GLN A 176 1.57 15.60 -12.72
C GLN A 176 2.54 16.65 -12.23
N ASN A 177 3.01 16.55 -10.99
CA ASN A 177 3.86 17.53 -10.32
C ASN A 177 5.37 17.19 -10.34
N LEU A 178 5.77 16.10 -11.00
CA LEU A 178 7.18 15.70 -11.10
C LEU A 178 8.03 16.72 -11.86
N ASN A 179 9.30 16.81 -11.45
CA ASN A 179 10.31 17.58 -12.19
C ASN A 179 10.37 17.09 -13.65
N PRO A 180 10.32 18.01 -14.64
CA PRO A 180 10.39 17.68 -16.06
C PRO A 180 11.57 16.78 -16.45
N LEU A 181 12.71 16.87 -15.78
CA LEU A 181 13.88 16.03 -16.03
C LEU A 181 13.61 14.54 -15.83
N VAL A 182 12.74 14.19 -14.88
CA VAL A 182 12.36 12.79 -14.65
C VAL A 182 11.59 12.20 -15.84
N ASN A 183 10.92 13.05 -16.62
CA ASN A 183 10.21 12.61 -17.83
C ASN A 183 11.14 12.08 -18.93
N LEU A 184 12.45 12.41 -18.87
CA LEU A 184 13.44 11.91 -19.84
C LEU A 184 13.73 10.42 -19.67
N ILE A 185 13.61 9.89 -18.46
CA ILE A 185 13.90 8.48 -18.16
C ILE A 185 12.66 7.62 -17.96
N ARG A 186 11.46 8.17 -18.17
CA ARG A 186 10.20 7.50 -17.90
C ARG A 186 9.40 7.24 -19.17
N VAL A 187 8.71 6.11 -19.20
CA VAL A 187 7.72 5.75 -20.22
C VAL A 187 6.43 5.22 -19.56
N PRO A 188 5.29 5.33 -20.24
CA PRO A 188 5.04 6.14 -21.42
C PRO A 188 5.04 7.64 -21.11
N LYS A 189 4.70 8.48 -22.07
CA LYS A 189 4.52 9.93 -21.85
C LYS A 189 3.33 10.21 -20.93
N LYS A 190 3.41 11.32 -20.19
CA LYS A 190 2.41 11.75 -19.19
C LYS A 190 0.95 11.66 -19.65
N PRO A 191 0.54 12.12 -20.87
CA PRO A 191 -0.85 12.03 -21.29
C PRO A 191 -1.40 10.59 -21.32
N ILE A 192 -0.56 9.61 -21.64
CA ILE A 192 -0.95 8.20 -21.67
C ILE A 192 -1.12 7.65 -20.25
N ILE A 193 -0.17 7.97 -19.34
CA ILE A 193 -0.24 7.50 -17.95
C ILE A 193 -1.49 8.05 -17.24
N LEU A 194 -1.89 9.28 -17.57
CA LEU A 194 -3.00 9.99 -16.93
C LEU A 194 -4.37 9.72 -17.57
N MET A 195 -4.45 8.84 -18.57
CA MET A 195 -5.74 8.40 -19.10
C MET A 195 -6.61 7.79 -18.01
N ASP A 196 -7.89 8.03 -18.02
CA ASP A 196 -8.86 7.56 -17.02
C ASP A 196 -9.55 6.26 -17.42
N GLU A 197 -9.78 5.99 -18.72
CA GLU A 197 -10.36 4.74 -19.17
C GLU A 197 -9.30 3.64 -19.23
N TRP A 198 -9.49 2.59 -18.43
CA TRP A 198 -8.49 1.56 -18.14
C TRP A 198 -8.06 0.73 -19.36
N GLU A 199 -9.01 0.25 -20.15
CA GLU A 199 -8.71 -0.62 -21.29
C GLU A 199 -7.94 0.13 -22.38
N SER A 200 -8.37 1.36 -22.71
CA SER A 200 -7.67 2.25 -23.63
C SER A 200 -6.29 2.63 -23.14
N LYS A 201 -6.15 2.87 -21.83
CA LYS A 201 -4.86 3.17 -21.19
C LYS A 201 -3.88 2.02 -21.36
N ILE A 202 -4.26 0.79 -21.02
CA ILE A 202 -3.40 -0.40 -21.16
C ILE A 202 -2.97 -0.57 -22.62
N LYS A 203 -3.90 -0.48 -23.56
CA LYS A 203 -3.60 -0.56 -24.99
C LYS A 203 -2.57 0.52 -25.41
N ALA A 204 -2.80 1.76 -25.03
CA ALA A 204 -1.88 2.86 -25.35
C ALA A 204 -0.49 2.69 -24.71
N ILE A 205 -0.42 2.20 -23.45
CA ILE A 205 0.86 1.91 -22.79
C ILE A 205 1.60 0.84 -23.57
N VAL A 206 0.96 -0.28 -23.91
CA VAL A 206 1.58 -1.37 -24.67
C VAL A 206 2.14 -0.87 -25.99
N GLU A 207 1.34 -0.15 -26.80
CA GLU A 207 1.76 0.36 -28.11
C GLU A 207 2.95 1.33 -28.04
N ASN A 208 3.08 2.07 -26.92
CA ASN A 208 4.13 3.08 -26.75
C ASN A 208 5.37 2.60 -26.00
N THR A 209 5.37 1.38 -25.46
CA THR A 209 6.45 0.93 -24.57
C THR A 209 7.09 -0.40 -24.95
N TRP A 210 6.40 -1.27 -25.67
CA TRP A 210 6.92 -2.62 -25.99
C TRP A 210 8.29 -2.62 -26.67
N ASN A 211 8.60 -1.60 -27.48
CA ASN A 211 9.86 -1.45 -28.22
C ASN A 211 10.86 -0.49 -27.52
N LYS A 212 10.62 -0.11 -26.27
CA LYS A 212 11.53 0.73 -25.50
C LYS A 212 12.47 -0.13 -24.67
N ASP A 213 13.63 0.43 -24.33
CA ASP A 213 14.59 -0.22 -23.45
C ASP A 213 14.24 0.05 -21.99
N VAL A 214 13.29 -0.76 -21.47
CA VAL A 214 12.77 -0.64 -20.10
C VAL A 214 13.63 -1.46 -19.14
N ASN A 215 14.08 -0.84 -18.05
CA ASN A 215 14.83 -1.53 -17.00
C ASN A 215 14.15 -1.51 -15.63
N SER A 216 13.15 -0.68 -15.43
CA SER A 216 12.42 -0.64 -14.17
C SER A 216 10.92 -0.52 -14.37
N LEU A 217 10.18 -1.12 -13.42
CA LEU A 217 8.72 -1.06 -13.34
C LEU A 217 8.34 -0.39 -12.02
N SER A 218 7.24 0.35 -12.02
CA SER A 218 6.64 0.92 -10.81
C SER A 218 5.12 0.85 -10.86
N GLY A 219 4.51 0.28 -9.84
CA GLY A 219 3.05 0.18 -9.77
C GLY A 219 2.55 -0.88 -8.80
N VAL A 220 1.25 -1.10 -8.82
CA VAL A 220 0.57 -2.12 -8.02
C VAL A 220 0.74 -3.50 -8.67
N PRO A 221 1.11 -4.55 -7.94
CA PRO A 221 1.41 -5.87 -8.51
C PRO A 221 0.30 -6.48 -9.39
N SER A 222 -0.95 -6.43 -8.96
CA SER A 222 -2.08 -7.00 -9.72
C SER A 222 -2.28 -6.29 -11.07
N TRP A 223 -2.24 -4.95 -11.08
CA TRP A 223 -2.42 -4.17 -12.30
C TRP A 223 -1.22 -4.23 -13.25
N MET A 224 -0.02 -4.31 -12.68
CA MET A 224 1.21 -4.50 -13.46
C MET A 224 1.20 -5.87 -14.19
N LEU A 225 0.67 -6.93 -13.57
CA LEU A 225 0.50 -8.23 -14.23
C LEU A 225 -0.41 -8.16 -15.44
N VAL A 226 -1.52 -7.42 -15.36
CA VAL A 226 -2.40 -7.19 -16.51
C VAL A 226 -1.63 -6.54 -17.66
N LEU A 227 -0.83 -5.52 -17.35
CA LEU A 227 0.01 -4.85 -18.36
C LEU A 227 1.07 -5.80 -18.94
N ILE A 228 1.77 -6.56 -18.10
CA ILE A 228 2.80 -7.52 -18.54
C ILE A 228 2.19 -8.55 -19.50
N LYS A 229 1.07 -9.15 -19.13
CA LYS A 229 0.35 -10.11 -19.99
C LYS A 229 -0.06 -9.50 -21.32
N ALA A 230 -0.49 -8.24 -21.33
CA ALA A 230 -0.84 -7.50 -22.56
C ALA A 230 0.39 -7.24 -23.45
N VAL A 231 1.55 -6.91 -22.87
CA VAL A 231 2.83 -6.75 -23.60
C VAL A 231 3.28 -8.08 -24.22
N LEU A 232 3.22 -9.16 -23.47
CA LEU A 232 3.58 -10.49 -23.97
C LEU A 232 2.65 -10.94 -25.11
N LYS A 233 1.35 -10.72 -24.98
CA LYS A 233 0.37 -11.00 -26.04
C LYS A 233 0.67 -10.19 -27.31
N LYS A 234 0.98 -8.89 -27.16
CA LYS A 234 1.31 -8.00 -28.30
C LYS A 234 2.56 -8.46 -29.05
N THR A 235 3.58 -8.89 -28.31
CA THR A 235 4.90 -9.24 -28.87
C THR A 235 5.02 -10.70 -29.28
N GLY A 236 4.08 -11.56 -28.86
CA GLY A 236 4.16 -13.03 -29.05
C GLY A 236 5.33 -13.67 -28.29
N ARG A 237 5.87 -13.00 -27.27
CA ARG A 237 6.97 -13.52 -26.45
C ARG A 237 6.42 -14.24 -25.24
N GLU A 238 7.18 -15.24 -24.77
CA GLU A 238 6.83 -16.02 -23.59
C GLU A 238 7.26 -15.31 -22.29
N TYR A 239 8.44 -14.66 -22.31
CA TYR A 239 9.04 -14.02 -21.15
C TYR A 239 9.20 -12.51 -21.37
N LEU A 240 8.99 -11.76 -20.30
CA LEU A 240 9.17 -10.29 -20.35
C LEU A 240 10.62 -9.89 -20.58
N THR A 241 11.58 -10.72 -20.17
CA THR A 241 13.00 -10.55 -20.45
C THR A 241 13.35 -10.63 -21.94
N ASP A 242 12.49 -11.26 -22.76
CA ASP A 242 12.66 -11.28 -24.22
C ASP A 242 12.20 -9.97 -24.87
N VAL A 243 11.31 -9.25 -24.20
CA VAL A 243 10.83 -7.93 -24.62
C VAL A 243 11.75 -6.84 -24.09
N TRP A 244 12.10 -6.90 -22.80
CA TRP A 244 12.94 -5.92 -22.10
C TRP A 244 14.13 -6.62 -21.43
N PRO A 245 15.20 -6.89 -22.17
CA PRO A 245 16.34 -7.69 -21.67
C PRO A 245 17.17 -6.98 -20.60
N ASN A 246 16.99 -5.67 -20.41
CA ASN A 246 17.68 -4.90 -19.38
C ASN A 246 16.82 -4.69 -18.12
N LEU A 247 15.68 -5.35 -18.01
CA LEU A 247 14.81 -5.24 -16.84
C LEU A 247 15.52 -5.72 -15.57
N GLU A 248 15.56 -4.88 -14.54
CA GLU A 248 16.36 -5.11 -13.34
C GLU A 248 15.60 -4.90 -12.02
N VAL A 249 14.53 -4.08 -11.99
CA VAL A 249 13.80 -3.81 -10.73
C VAL A 249 12.32 -3.52 -10.94
N PHE A 250 11.50 -4.00 -10.00
CA PHE A 250 10.12 -3.60 -9.83
C PHE A 250 9.91 -2.99 -8.44
N PHE A 251 9.63 -1.68 -8.42
CA PHE A 251 9.16 -0.97 -7.23
C PHE A 251 7.64 -1.15 -7.13
N HIS A 252 7.18 -1.85 -6.13
CA HIS A 252 5.77 -2.17 -5.98
C HIS A 252 5.24 -1.79 -4.60
N GLY A 253 3.95 -1.65 -4.50
CA GLY A 253 3.25 -1.32 -3.27
C GLY A 253 1.75 -1.33 -3.46
N GLY A 254 1.05 -0.91 -2.44
CA GLY A 254 -0.40 -0.82 -2.45
C GLY A 254 -1.12 -2.09 -2.03
N ILE A 255 -0.63 -3.25 -2.36
CA ILE A 255 -1.10 -4.58 -1.93
C ILE A 255 0.10 -5.49 -1.67
N SER A 256 -0.11 -6.59 -0.93
CA SER A 256 0.92 -7.59 -0.72
C SER A 256 1.39 -8.20 -2.03
N PHE A 257 2.70 -8.40 -2.16
CA PHE A 257 3.33 -9.00 -3.32
C PHE A 257 3.36 -10.54 -3.26
N GLU A 258 3.30 -11.12 -2.06
CA GLU A 258 3.48 -12.55 -1.84
C GLU A 258 2.59 -13.45 -2.72
N PRO A 259 1.27 -13.18 -2.88
CA PRO A 259 0.42 -14.01 -3.74
C PRO A 259 0.80 -13.98 -5.22
N TYR A 260 1.54 -12.95 -5.66
CA TYR A 260 1.91 -12.74 -7.06
C TYR A 260 3.35 -13.15 -7.37
N ARG A 261 4.19 -13.33 -6.37
CA ARG A 261 5.63 -13.55 -6.49
C ARG A 261 6.01 -14.64 -7.49
N GLU A 262 5.37 -15.79 -7.43
CA GLU A 262 5.66 -16.91 -8.32
C GLU A 262 5.23 -16.65 -9.77
N GLN A 263 4.15 -15.92 -9.98
CA GLN A 263 3.74 -15.48 -11.32
C GLN A 263 4.79 -14.54 -11.94
N TYR A 264 5.27 -13.56 -11.15
CA TYR A 264 6.34 -12.66 -11.60
C TYR A 264 7.62 -13.44 -11.94
N LYS A 265 8.05 -14.36 -11.10
CA LYS A 265 9.23 -15.21 -11.39
C LYS A 265 9.07 -16.02 -12.67
N THR A 266 7.86 -16.53 -12.94
CA THR A 266 7.57 -17.26 -14.17
C THR A 266 7.66 -16.36 -15.41
N LEU A 267 7.09 -15.16 -15.35
CA LEU A 267 7.06 -14.22 -16.48
C LEU A 267 8.38 -13.47 -16.68
N ILE A 268 9.19 -13.36 -15.61
CA ILE A 268 10.50 -12.70 -15.60
C ILE A 268 11.55 -13.66 -15.04
N PRO A 269 11.93 -14.71 -15.77
CA PRO A 269 12.86 -15.74 -15.27
C PRO A 269 14.31 -15.23 -15.29
N SER A 270 14.62 -14.26 -14.43
CA SER A 270 15.94 -13.61 -14.35
C SER A 270 16.40 -13.54 -12.90
N ASN A 271 17.62 -14.02 -12.64
CA ASN A 271 18.29 -13.85 -11.35
C ASN A 271 18.80 -12.41 -11.08
N LYS A 272 18.67 -11.52 -12.07
CA LYS A 272 19.02 -10.10 -11.97
C LYS A 272 17.82 -9.22 -11.63
N MET A 273 16.63 -9.80 -11.60
CA MET A 273 15.41 -9.05 -11.29
C MET A 273 15.27 -8.86 -9.77
N HIS A 274 15.11 -7.61 -9.36
CA HIS A 274 14.89 -7.22 -7.98
C HIS A 274 13.45 -6.76 -7.78
N TYR A 275 12.89 -7.08 -6.62
CA TYR A 275 11.55 -6.65 -6.21
C TYR A 275 11.71 -5.86 -4.92
N MET A 276 11.24 -4.61 -4.92
CA MET A 276 11.36 -3.71 -3.78
C MET A 276 10.01 -3.15 -3.39
N GLU A 277 9.55 -3.54 -2.20
CA GLU A 277 8.27 -3.09 -1.67
C GLU A 277 8.37 -1.68 -1.08
N THR A 278 7.32 -0.89 -1.32
CA THR A 278 7.14 0.44 -0.73
C THR A 278 5.76 0.55 -0.10
N TYR A 279 5.68 1.31 0.99
CA TYR A 279 4.41 1.66 1.60
C TYR A 279 4.16 3.16 1.42
N ASN A 280 3.56 3.48 0.28
CA ASN A 280 3.16 4.82 -0.09
C ASN A 280 1.62 4.87 -0.22
N ALA A 281 0.97 5.64 0.62
CA ALA A 281 -0.48 5.83 0.66
C ALA A 281 -0.84 7.28 0.33
N SER A 282 -2.12 7.55 0.10
CA SER A 282 -2.62 8.92 -0.13
C SER A 282 -2.31 9.86 1.03
N GLU A 283 -2.15 9.32 2.22
CA GLU A 283 -1.85 10.01 3.46
C GLU A 283 -0.36 10.34 3.66
N GLY A 284 0.52 9.56 3.04
CA GLY A 284 1.96 9.72 3.18
C GLY A 284 2.76 8.50 2.73
N PHE A 285 4.07 8.64 2.71
CA PHE A 285 5.03 7.57 2.45
C PHE A 285 5.64 7.11 3.78
N PHE A 286 5.48 5.86 4.16
CA PHE A 286 5.78 5.39 5.51
C PHE A 286 6.98 4.45 5.60
N GLY A 287 7.24 3.66 4.59
CA GLY A 287 8.30 2.69 4.61
C GLY A 287 8.70 2.15 3.26
N LEU A 288 9.87 1.55 3.21
CA LEU A 288 10.41 0.91 2.03
C LEU A 288 11.29 -0.28 2.43
N GLN A 289 11.37 -1.27 1.57
CA GLN A 289 12.26 -2.42 1.76
C GLN A 289 13.70 -1.98 1.51
N ASP A 290 14.55 -2.06 2.55
CA ASP A 290 15.95 -1.63 2.47
C ASP A 290 16.94 -2.79 2.32
N ASP A 291 16.53 -4.00 2.66
CA ASP A 291 17.29 -5.24 2.55
C ASP A 291 16.54 -6.23 1.65
N PRO A 292 17.11 -6.65 0.52
CA PRO A 292 16.46 -7.59 -0.38
C PRO A 292 16.24 -8.99 0.21
N THR A 293 16.90 -9.32 1.33
CA THR A 293 16.75 -10.59 2.03
C THR A 293 15.72 -10.54 3.16
N ASP A 294 15.27 -9.33 3.55
CA ASP A 294 14.28 -9.09 4.59
C ASP A 294 13.00 -8.49 3.97
N PRO A 295 11.86 -9.18 4.02
CA PRO A 295 10.61 -8.66 3.47
C PRO A 295 10.01 -7.49 4.29
N SER A 296 10.57 -7.18 5.45
CA SER A 296 10.10 -6.07 6.27
C SER A 296 10.46 -4.72 5.65
N LEU A 297 9.63 -3.73 5.94
CA LEU A 297 9.84 -2.35 5.51
C LEU A 297 10.57 -1.55 6.58
N LEU A 298 11.59 -0.82 6.19
CA LEU A 298 12.22 0.18 7.05
C LEU A 298 11.25 1.34 7.27
N MET A 299 10.93 1.66 8.52
CA MET A 299 10.14 2.84 8.88
C MET A 299 10.95 4.10 8.57
N MET A 300 10.34 5.04 7.84
CA MET A 300 10.97 6.30 7.47
C MET A 300 10.55 7.41 8.43
N PRO A 301 11.40 7.78 9.41
CA PRO A 301 10.98 8.62 10.54
C PRO A 301 11.07 10.12 10.28
N ASP A 302 11.65 10.55 9.15
CA ASP A 302 12.02 11.94 8.86
C ASP A 302 11.30 12.52 7.62
N TYR A 303 10.08 12.03 7.32
CA TYR A 303 9.29 12.46 6.18
C TYR A 303 8.19 13.47 6.51
N GLY A 304 8.35 14.27 7.55
CA GLY A 304 7.31 15.20 7.98
C GLY A 304 6.08 14.48 8.55
N ILE A 305 6.30 13.33 9.17
CA ILE A 305 5.28 12.48 9.80
C ILE A 305 5.70 12.15 11.22
N PHE A 306 4.78 12.34 12.16
CA PHE A 306 4.88 11.82 13.51
C PHE A 306 3.96 10.62 13.65
N TYR A 307 4.50 9.48 14.09
CA TYR A 307 3.80 8.21 14.20
C TYR A 307 3.35 7.91 15.61
N GLU A 308 2.11 7.43 15.74
CA GLU A 308 1.55 6.85 16.95
C GLU A 308 0.88 5.52 16.62
N PHE A 309 0.69 4.67 17.63
CA PHE A 309 0.20 3.31 17.44
C PHE A 309 -0.80 2.94 18.52
N ILE A 310 -1.93 2.34 18.12
CA ILE A 310 -2.96 1.80 19.02
C ILE A 310 -2.82 0.28 18.99
N PRO A 311 -2.63 -0.40 20.16
CA PRO A 311 -2.67 -1.86 20.22
C PRO A 311 -3.96 -2.40 19.59
N MET A 312 -3.86 -3.46 18.78
CA MET A 312 -4.99 -3.95 17.99
C MET A 312 -6.21 -4.33 18.83
N ASN A 313 -6.00 -4.88 20.02
CA ASN A 313 -7.05 -5.24 20.97
C ASN A 313 -7.79 -4.03 21.57
N GLU A 314 -7.27 -2.83 21.43
CA GLU A 314 -7.89 -1.58 21.91
C GLU A 314 -8.52 -0.74 20.79
N VAL A 315 -8.39 -1.18 19.54
CA VAL A 315 -9.01 -0.49 18.39
C VAL A 315 -10.53 -0.46 18.56
N GLY A 316 -11.11 0.74 18.45
CA GLY A 316 -12.54 0.95 18.67
C GLY A 316 -12.94 1.23 20.12
N SER A 317 -12.01 1.16 21.07
CA SER A 317 -12.25 1.60 22.46
C SER A 317 -12.47 3.10 22.51
N ALA A 318 -13.26 3.57 23.47
CA ALA A 318 -13.53 4.99 23.67
C ALA A 318 -12.24 5.77 24.07
N HIS A 319 -11.35 5.12 24.82
CA HIS A 319 -10.08 5.70 25.31
C HIS A 319 -8.95 4.69 25.09
N PRO A 320 -8.51 4.45 23.85
CA PRO A 320 -7.44 3.50 23.60
C PRO A 320 -6.09 4.04 24.09
N THR A 321 -5.21 3.13 24.48
CA THR A 321 -3.80 3.46 24.66
C THR A 321 -3.19 3.86 23.32
N VAL A 322 -2.43 4.95 23.31
CA VAL A 322 -1.73 5.42 22.11
C VAL A 322 -0.25 5.54 22.43
N LEU A 323 0.59 4.84 21.68
CA LEU A 323 2.02 4.73 21.92
C LEU A 323 2.81 5.47 20.84
N PRO A 324 3.85 6.24 21.21
CA PRO A 324 4.80 6.78 20.24
C PRO A 324 5.71 5.66 19.70
N LEU A 325 6.46 5.94 18.65
CA LEU A 325 7.28 4.94 17.96
C LEU A 325 8.35 4.28 18.87
N GLU A 326 8.90 5.02 19.82
CA GLU A 326 9.88 4.52 20.78
C GLU A 326 9.32 3.54 21.83
N SER A 327 7.99 3.44 21.95
CA SER A 327 7.33 2.64 23.01
C SER A 327 6.65 1.37 22.49
N ILE A 328 6.76 1.08 21.20
CA ILE A 328 6.13 -0.12 20.60
C ILE A 328 6.98 -1.37 20.85
N GLU A 329 6.34 -2.52 20.71
CA GLU A 329 6.98 -3.83 20.89
C GLU A 329 6.93 -4.63 19.59
N THR A 330 7.92 -5.49 19.36
CA THR A 330 7.91 -6.42 18.23
C THR A 330 6.85 -7.51 18.38
N GLY A 331 6.34 -8.00 17.26
CA GLY A 331 5.42 -9.13 17.23
C GLY A 331 3.96 -8.80 17.51
N LYS A 332 3.65 -7.59 17.99
CA LYS A 332 2.27 -7.13 18.23
C LYS A 332 1.72 -6.39 17.02
N ASN A 333 0.41 -6.52 16.77
CA ASN A 333 -0.31 -5.74 15.77
C ASN A 333 -0.75 -4.39 16.35
N TYR A 334 -0.53 -3.33 15.59
CA TYR A 334 -0.92 -1.97 15.94
C TYR A 334 -1.68 -1.31 14.80
N ALA A 335 -2.72 -0.54 15.15
CA ALA A 335 -3.33 0.41 14.24
C ALA A 335 -2.48 1.69 14.19
N MET A 336 -2.12 2.13 12.99
CA MET A 336 -1.26 3.31 12.80
C MET A 336 -2.07 4.60 12.84
N VAL A 337 -1.57 5.56 13.59
CA VAL A 337 -2.05 6.94 13.71
C VAL A 337 -0.95 7.87 13.24
N ILE A 338 -1.28 8.86 12.42
CA ILE A 338 -0.29 9.75 11.84
C ILE A 338 -0.67 11.22 12.03
N THR A 339 0.36 12.03 12.23
CA THR A 339 0.31 13.48 12.15
C THR A 339 1.28 13.92 11.07
N THR A 340 0.81 14.64 10.05
CA THR A 340 1.59 14.85 8.83
C THR A 340 1.65 16.31 8.37
N SER A 341 2.66 16.64 7.59
CA SER A 341 2.75 17.91 6.86
C SER A 341 1.70 18.07 5.74
N GLY A 342 0.84 17.08 5.54
CA GLY A 342 -0.38 17.18 4.74
C GLY A 342 -1.58 17.78 5.48
N GLY A 343 -1.42 18.14 6.77
CA GLY A 343 -2.51 18.68 7.60
C GLY A 343 -3.37 17.61 8.26
N LEU A 344 -2.90 16.38 8.36
CA LEU A 344 -3.55 15.33 9.14
C LEU A 344 -3.01 15.35 10.58
N TRP A 345 -3.92 15.35 11.56
CA TRP A 345 -3.61 15.46 12.98
C TRP A 345 -4.19 14.30 13.75
N ARG A 346 -3.30 13.46 14.33
CA ARG A 346 -3.66 12.22 15.04
C ARG A 346 -4.69 11.38 14.26
N TYR A 347 -4.46 11.27 12.95
CA TYR A 347 -5.36 10.65 12.00
C TYR A 347 -5.20 9.14 11.99
N GLN A 348 -6.29 8.43 12.20
CA GLN A 348 -6.36 6.98 12.12
C GLN A 348 -6.47 6.56 10.66
N ILE A 349 -5.36 6.11 10.07
CA ILE A 349 -5.29 5.74 8.66
C ILE A 349 -6.11 4.48 8.33
N GLY A 350 -6.33 3.62 9.31
CA GLY A 350 -7.05 2.36 9.15
C GLY A 350 -6.17 1.18 8.73
N ASP A 351 -4.87 1.38 8.60
CA ASP A 351 -3.92 0.30 8.34
C ASP A 351 -3.34 -0.23 9.66
N THR A 352 -3.01 -1.52 9.66
CA THR A 352 -2.37 -2.18 10.79
C THR A 352 -0.97 -2.66 10.40
N VAL A 353 -0.05 -2.56 11.34
CA VAL A 353 1.35 -2.94 11.18
C VAL A 353 1.82 -3.81 12.34
N ARG A 354 2.82 -4.64 12.07
CA ARG A 354 3.52 -5.42 13.10
C ARG A 354 5.02 -5.21 12.93
N PHE A 355 5.68 -4.76 13.99
CA PHE A 355 7.12 -4.52 13.96
C PHE A 355 7.89 -5.83 14.07
N THR A 356 8.93 -5.96 13.27
CA THR A 356 9.83 -7.11 13.22
C THR A 356 11.19 -6.80 13.83
N SER A 357 11.56 -5.51 13.90
CA SER A 357 12.77 -5.00 14.50
C SER A 357 12.55 -3.59 15.04
N LEU A 358 13.33 -3.19 16.05
CA LEU A 358 13.32 -1.85 16.64
C LEU A 358 14.63 -1.08 16.41
N PHE A 359 15.69 -1.74 15.96
CA PHE A 359 17.01 -1.13 15.75
C PHE A 359 17.63 -1.55 14.40
N PRO A 360 17.27 -0.90 13.29
CA PRO A 360 16.24 0.14 13.09
C PRO A 360 14.82 -0.42 13.20
N HIS A 361 13.82 0.47 13.29
CA HIS A 361 12.42 0.07 13.25
C HIS A 361 12.05 -0.46 11.88
N LYS A 362 11.69 -1.73 11.83
CA LYS A 362 11.17 -2.40 10.63
C LYS A 362 9.82 -3.04 10.94
N PHE A 363 8.96 -3.04 9.96
CA PHE A 363 7.60 -3.53 10.11
C PHE A 363 7.08 -4.23 8.85
N VAL A 364 6.01 -4.99 9.02
CA VAL A 364 5.17 -5.50 7.94
C VAL A 364 3.78 -4.91 8.05
N ILE A 365 3.12 -4.71 6.92
CA ILE A 365 1.70 -4.33 6.89
C ILE A 365 0.91 -5.59 7.19
N SER A 366 0.25 -5.65 8.34
CA SER A 366 -0.50 -6.84 8.74
C SER A 366 -1.95 -6.83 8.24
N GLY A 367 -2.49 -5.67 7.90
CA GLY A 367 -3.83 -5.56 7.33
C GLY A 367 -4.46 -4.19 7.51
N ARG A 368 -5.77 -4.20 7.76
CA ARG A 368 -6.56 -3.00 8.03
C ARG A 368 -7.46 -3.21 9.22
N THR A 369 -7.77 -2.14 9.96
CA THR A 369 -8.65 -2.18 11.14
C THR A 369 -10.08 -2.64 10.85
N LYS A 370 -10.49 -2.63 9.57
CA LYS A 370 -11.80 -3.11 9.09
C LYS A 370 -11.72 -4.32 8.17
N HIS A 371 -10.52 -4.73 7.75
CA HIS A 371 -10.28 -5.84 6.84
C HIS A 371 -9.49 -6.94 7.55
N PHE A 372 -10.14 -7.57 8.48
CA PHE A 372 -9.69 -8.76 9.20
C PHE A 372 -10.93 -9.60 9.55
N ILE A 373 -10.75 -10.84 9.94
CA ILE A 373 -11.83 -11.67 10.43
C ILE A 373 -11.56 -11.97 11.90
N ASN A 374 -12.50 -11.59 12.74
CA ASN A 374 -12.50 -11.85 14.18
C ASN A 374 -13.89 -12.25 14.69
N ALA A 375 -14.64 -12.93 13.84
CA ALA A 375 -16.03 -13.31 14.14
C ALA A 375 -16.12 -14.34 15.26
N PHE A 376 -15.07 -15.11 15.49
CA PHE A 376 -14.97 -16.17 16.49
C PHE A 376 -13.80 -15.95 17.48
N GLY A 377 -13.16 -14.79 17.45
CA GLY A 377 -11.99 -14.46 18.28
C GLY A 377 -10.66 -14.91 17.68
N GLU A 378 -10.60 -15.11 16.36
CA GLU A 378 -9.43 -15.62 15.65
C GLU A 378 -8.43 -14.54 15.19
N GLU A 379 -8.80 -13.27 15.25
CA GLU A 379 -7.98 -12.11 14.80
C GLU A 379 -7.15 -12.43 13.54
N LEU A 380 -7.81 -12.97 12.51
CA LEU A 380 -7.14 -13.31 11.25
C LEU A 380 -6.87 -12.04 10.44
N MET A 381 -5.58 -11.71 10.31
CA MET A 381 -5.10 -10.54 9.57
C MET A 381 -4.81 -10.90 8.12
N VAL A 382 -4.82 -9.88 7.23
CA VAL A 382 -4.52 -10.08 5.80
C VAL A 382 -3.12 -10.66 5.58
N ASP A 383 -2.13 -10.28 6.39
CA ASP A 383 -0.78 -10.86 6.34
C ASP A 383 -0.79 -12.38 6.55
N ASN A 384 -1.62 -12.88 7.49
CA ASN A 384 -1.79 -14.31 7.68
C ASN A 384 -2.39 -14.99 6.45
N ALA A 385 -3.45 -14.39 5.89
CA ALA A 385 -4.15 -14.90 4.72
C ALA A 385 -3.24 -14.95 3.48
N ASP A 386 -2.53 -13.86 3.19
CA ASP A 386 -1.62 -13.76 2.04
C ASP A 386 -0.49 -14.78 2.11
N LYS A 387 0.13 -14.95 3.29
CA LYS A 387 1.17 -15.96 3.52
C LYS A 387 0.65 -17.38 3.40
N ALA A 388 -0.53 -17.66 3.97
CA ALA A 388 -1.15 -18.98 3.89
C ALA A 388 -1.47 -19.36 2.44
N ILE A 389 -2.01 -18.42 1.65
CA ILE A 389 -2.26 -18.62 0.21
C ILE A 389 -0.95 -18.91 -0.53
N ALA A 390 0.10 -18.12 -0.30
CA ALA A 390 1.40 -18.32 -0.95
C ALA A 390 2.00 -19.69 -0.63
N MET A 391 2.00 -20.10 0.64
CA MET A 391 2.49 -21.40 1.09
C MET A 391 1.71 -22.56 0.45
N THR A 392 0.39 -22.41 0.36
CA THR A 392 -0.51 -23.42 -0.22
C THR A 392 -0.28 -23.54 -1.73
N CYS A 393 -0.14 -22.43 -2.42
CA CYS A 393 0.18 -22.39 -3.85
C CYS A 393 1.52 -23.06 -4.17
N LEU A 394 2.56 -22.79 -3.38
CA LEU A 394 3.87 -23.42 -3.56
C LEU A 394 3.79 -24.94 -3.46
N ARG A 395 2.99 -25.46 -2.55
CA ARG A 395 2.86 -26.92 -2.33
C ARG A 395 1.99 -27.62 -3.34
N THR A 396 0.93 -26.96 -3.82
CA THR A 396 -0.06 -27.56 -4.73
C THR A 396 0.22 -27.27 -6.21
N GLY A 397 1.13 -26.35 -6.51
CA GLY A 397 1.37 -25.85 -7.87
C GLY A 397 0.23 -25.01 -8.43
N ALA A 398 -0.77 -24.65 -7.64
CA ALA A 398 -1.83 -23.72 -7.99
C ALA A 398 -1.30 -22.29 -8.09
N LYS A 399 -2.01 -21.44 -8.83
CA LYS A 399 -1.74 -20.00 -8.93
C LYS A 399 -3.04 -19.26 -8.67
N VAL A 400 -3.05 -18.48 -7.58
CA VAL A 400 -4.18 -17.62 -7.22
C VAL A 400 -4.03 -16.27 -7.91
N LYS A 401 -5.08 -15.82 -8.57
CA LYS A 401 -5.17 -14.50 -9.20
C LYS A 401 -5.69 -13.46 -8.21
N GLU A 402 -6.78 -13.77 -7.51
CA GLU A 402 -7.39 -12.90 -6.50
C GLU A 402 -8.22 -13.73 -5.51
N TYR A 403 -8.44 -13.20 -4.31
CA TYR A 403 -9.31 -13.85 -3.32
C TYR A 403 -9.97 -12.84 -2.37
N THR A 404 -11.06 -13.28 -1.76
CA THR A 404 -11.68 -12.65 -0.58
C THR A 404 -12.21 -13.74 0.34
N ALA A 405 -12.32 -13.42 1.63
CA ALA A 405 -12.91 -14.33 2.61
C ALA A 405 -13.78 -13.59 3.62
N ALA A 406 -14.82 -14.25 4.10
CA ALA A 406 -15.72 -13.75 5.12
C ALA A 406 -16.25 -14.92 5.99
N PRO A 407 -16.70 -14.65 7.24
CA PRO A 407 -17.28 -15.69 8.08
C PRO A 407 -18.64 -16.15 7.55
N LEU A 408 -18.89 -17.45 7.69
CA LEU A 408 -20.18 -18.09 7.44
C LEU A 408 -20.66 -18.70 8.75
N PHE A 409 -21.68 -18.11 9.34
CA PHE A 409 -22.22 -18.56 10.62
C PHE A 409 -23.13 -19.76 10.45
N MET A 410 -23.09 -20.68 11.41
CA MET A 410 -24.04 -21.78 11.56
C MET A 410 -25.30 -21.32 12.31
N LEU A 411 -26.33 -22.18 12.38
CA LEU A 411 -27.62 -21.85 12.96
C LEU A 411 -27.54 -21.34 14.42
N ASP A 412 -26.60 -21.85 15.21
CA ASP A 412 -26.40 -21.44 16.60
C ASP A 412 -25.54 -20.16 16.75
N LYS A 413 -25.03 -19.60 15.65
CA LYS A 413 -24.16 -18.40 15.59
C LYS A 413 -22.88 -18.44 16.45
N ALA A 414 -22.73 -19.44 17.33
CA ALA A 414 -21.53 -19.63 18.14
C ALA A 414 -20.45 -20.38 17.38
N LYS A 415 -20.83 -21.06 16.31
CA LYS A 415 -19.95 -21.81 15.41
C LYS A 415 -20.09 -21.33 13.98
N GLY A 416 -19.06 -21.54 13.22
CA GLY A 416 -19.07 -21.24 11.79
C GLY A 416 -17.80 -21.68 11.11
N ARG A 417 -17.56 -21.16 9.94
CA ARG A 417 -16.37 -21.38 9.13
C ARG A 417 -16.02 -20.11 8.38
N HIS A 418 -14.83 -20.02 7.83
CA HIS A 418 -14.50 -19.03 6.82
C HIS A 418 -14.87 -19.55 5.44
N GLN A 419 -15.57 -18.75 4.66
CA GLN A 419 -15.82 -19.01 3.24
C GLN A 419 -14.85 -18.15 2.43
N TRP A 420 -14.08 -18.80 1.59
CA TRP A 420 -13.09 -18.20 0.70
C TRP A 420 -13.60 -18.24 -0.73
N PHE A 421 -13.58 -17.12 -1.40
CA PHE A 421 -13.92 -16.97 -2.82
C PHE A 421 -12.63 -16.68 -3.57
N ILE A 422 -12.18 -17.62 -4.39
CA ILE A 422 -10.83 -17.61 -5.00
C ILE A 422 -10.92 -17.70 -6.50
N GLU A 423 -10.33 -16.74 -7.21
CA GLU A 423 -10.07 -16.78 -8.64
C GLU A 423 -8.66 -17.33 -8.88
N PHE A 424 -8.54 -18.40 -9.66
CA PHE A 424 -7.28 -19.06 -9.97
C PHE A 424 -6.82 -18.71 -11.38
N ASP A 425 -5.54 -18.40 -11.57
CA ASP A 425 -4.88 -18.46 -12.87
C ASP A 425 -4.57 -19.92 -13.24
N LYS A 426 -4.22 -20.74 -12.24
CA LYS A 426 -4.06 -22.18 -12.37
C LYS A 426 -4.71 -22.88 -11.18
N LYS A 427 -5.75 -23.64 -11.45
CA LYS A 427 -6.46 -24.40 -10.42
C LYS A 427 -5.57 -25.49 -9.82
N PRO A 428 -5.76 -25.84 -8.53
CA PRO A 428 -5.13 -27.03 -7.95
C PRO A 428 -5.69 -28.30 -8.58
N GLU A 429 -4.95 -29.41 -8.51
CA GLU A 429 -5.42 -30.75 -8.93
C GLU A 429 -6.57 -31.21 -8.05
N SER A 430 -6.48 -30.94 -6.74
CA SER A 430 -7.52 -31.24 -5.76
C SER A 430 -7.87 -29.99 -4.97
N LEU A 431 -9.14 -29.56 -5.05
CA LEU A 431 -9.63 -28.42 -4.27
C LEU A 431 -9.69 -28.76 -2.77
N ASP A 432 -10.04 -30.01 -2.42
CA ASP A 432 -10.11 -30.45 -1.03
C ASP A 432 -8.73 -30.48 -0.38
N GLU A 433 -7.70 -30.89 -1.10
CA GLU A 433 -6.31 -30.84 -0.64
C GLU A 433 -5.86 -29.37 -0.46
N PHE A 434 -6.17 -28.52 -1.42
CA PHE A 434 -5.86 -27.07 -1.32
C PHE A 434 -6.53 -26.45 -0.10
N ALA A 435 -7.81 -26.71 0.14
CA ALA A 435 -8.56 -26.22 1.29
C ALA A 435 -7.97 -26.71 2.63
N THR A 436 -7.61 -27.98 2.69
CA THR A 436 -6.99 -28.58 3.88
C THR A 436 -5.62 -27.95 4.18
N LEU A 437 -4.78 -27.78 3.17
CA LEU A 437 -3.47 -27.15 3.31
C LEU A 437 -3.58 -25.67 3.69
N LEU A 438 -4.54 -24.95 3.09
CA LEU A 438 -4.78 -23.57 3.42
C LEU A 438 -5.17 -23.42 4.90
N ASP A 439 -6.11 -24.23 5.38
CA ASP A 439 -6.53 -24.27 6.78
C ASP A 439 -5.35 -24.58 7.73
N GLN A 440 -4.53 -25.57 7.40
CA GLN A 440 -3.33 -25.91 8.17
C GLN A 440 -2.30 -24.79 8.19
N ASN A 441 -2.09 -24.09 7.07
CA ASN A 441 -1.16 -22.97 6.99
C ASN A 441 -1.68 -21.76 7.79
N LEU A 442 -2.98 -21.50 7.79
CA LEU A 442 -3.59 -20.48 8.65
C LEU A 442 -3.37 -20.82 10.14
N GLN A 443 -3.54 -22.07 10.54
CA GLN A 443 -3.27 -22.52 11.91
C GLN A 443 -1.80 -22.31 12.30
N LYS A 444 -0.85 -22.59 11.41
CA LYS A 444 0.58 -22.36 11.67
C LYS A 444 0.95 -20.88 11.82
N LEU A 445 0.25 -20.00 11.11
CA LEU A 445 0.56 -18.56 11.04
C LEU A 445 -0.20 -17.73 12.08
N ASN A 446 -1.26 -18.26 12.67
CA ASN A 446 -2.11 -17.54 13.59
C ASN A 446 -2.58 -18.46 14.72
N SER A 447 -2.06 -18.22 15.93
CA SER A 447 -2.34 -19.03 17.12
C SER A 447 -3.80 -18.93 17.60
N ASP A 448 -4.44 -17.79 17.40
CA ASP A 448 -5.85 -17.62 17.76
C ASP A 448 -6.76 -18.40 16.80
N TYR A 449 -6.44 -18.40 15.51
CA TYR A 449 -7.10 -19.25 14.52
C TYR A 449 -6.90 -20.75 14.86
N GLU A 450 -5.69 -21.18 15.18
CA GLU A 450 -5.40 -22.54 15.63
C GLU A 450 -6.25 -22.93 16.84
N ALA A 451 -6.31 -22.06 17.87
CA ALA A 451 -7.09 -22.30 19.06
C ALA A 451 -8.59 -22.46 18.76
N LYS A 452 -9.14 -21.67 17.85
CA LYS A 452 -10.56 -21.76 17.45
C LYS A 452 -10.87 -22.98 16.57
N ARG A 453 -9.86 -23.45 15.80
CA ARG A 453 -9.94 -24.68 15.02
C ARG A 453 -9.80 -25.95 15.88
N TYR A 454 -9.20 -25.84 17.08
CA TYR A 454 -8.94 -26.97 17.96
C TYR A 454 -10.24 -27.72 18.28
N LYS A 455 -10.30 -29.01 17.91
CA LYS A 455 -11.48 -29.87 18.03
C LYS A 455 -12.77 -29.25 17.47
N GLU A 456 -12.64 -28.32 16.53
CA GLU A 456 -13.78 -27.62 15.89
C GLU A 456 -14.77 -26.98 16.88
N ILE A 457 -14.22 -26.44 17.98
CA ILE A 457 -15.05 -25.86 19.05
C ILE A 457 -15.81 -24.64 18.54
N SER A 458 -15.17 -23.76 17.80
CA SER A 458 -15.76 -22.54 17.25
C SER A 458 -15.71 -22.49 15.73
N LEU A 459 -14.57 -22.87 15.12
CA LEU A 459 -14.36 -22.86 13.69
C LEU A 459 -14.31 -24.27 13.13
N GLN A 460 -15.16 -24.52 12.14
CA GLN A 460 -15.12 -25.68 11.26
C GLN A 460 -14.04 -25.47 10.16
N PRO A 461 -13.63 -26.52 9.45
CA PRO A 461 -12.78 -26.39 8.27
C PRO A 461 -13.32 -25.33 7.30
N LEU A 462 -12.44 -24.53 6.72
CA LEU A 462 -12.80 -23.51 5.75
C LEU A 462 -13.43 -24.11 4.49
N GLU A 463 -14.24 -23.31 3.82
CA GLU A 463 -14.89 -23.65 2.55
C GLU A 463 -14.34 -22.77 1.43
N ILE A 464 -14.08 -23.35 0.25
CA ILE A 464 -13.62 -22.61 -0.93
C ILE A 464 -14.70 -22.66 -2.01
N VAL A 465 -15.06 -21.49 -2.52
CA VAL A 465 -15.84 -21.30 -3.74
C VAL A 465 -14.91 -20.81 -4.83
N ILE A 466 -14.85 -21.55 -5.94
CA ILE A 466 -14.05 -21.15 -7.10
C ILE A 466 -14.78 -20.05 -7.87
N ALA A 467 -14.10 -18.92 -8.05
CA ALA A 467 -14.56 -17.85 -8.92
C ALA A 467 -14.38 -18.21 -10.39
N HIS A 468 -15.33 -17.83 -11.23
CA HIS A 468 -15.13 -17.78 -12.68
C HIS A 468 -14.04 -16.77 -13.05
N ASP A 469 -13.33 -17.01 -14.14
CA ASP A 469 -12.32 -16.06 -14.62
C ASP A 469 -12.95 -14.70 -14.91
N GLY A 470 -12.36 -13.63 -14.34
CA GLY A 470 -12.85 -12.28 -14.45
C GLY A 470 -13.95 -11.86 -13.47
N ALA A 471 -14.33 -12.70 -12.50
CA ALA A 471 -15.38 -12.35 -11.52
C ALA A 471 -15.02 -11.09 -10.71
N PHE A 472 -13.79 -11.00 -10.20
CA PHE A 472 -13.31 -9.81 -9.49
C PHE A 472 -13.19 -8.58 -10.39
N TYR A 473 -12.77 -8.76 -11.63
CA TYR A 473 -12.72 -7.69 -12.62
C TYR A 473 -14.11 -7.09 -12.89
N GLU A 474 -15.11 -7.96 -13.12
CA GLU A 474 -16.49 -7.52 -13.36
C GLU A 474 -17.08 -6.82 -12.13
N TRP A 475 -16.80 -7.32 -10.92
CA TRP A 475 -17.20 -6.65 -9.68
C TRP A 475 -16.61 -5.24 -9.56
N LEU A 476 -15.31 -5.06 -9.82
CA LEU A 476 -14.66 -3.75 -9.82
C LEU A 476 -15.24 -2.83 -10.91
N LYS A 477 -15.55 -3.38 -12.08
CA LYS A 477 -16.17 -2.64 -13.20
C LYS A 477 -17.54 -2.09 -12.82
N GLN A 478 -18.41 -2.94 -12.25
CA GLN A 478 -19.74 -2.53 -11.77
C GLN A 478 -19.67 -1.46 -10.66
N LYS A 479 -18.63 -1.48 -9.85
CA LYS A 479 -18.36 -0.48 -8.83
C LYS A 479 -17.71 0.80 -9.37
N GLY A 480 -17.38 0.89 -10.67
CA GLY A 480 -16.65 2.02 -11.26
C GLY A 480 -15.21 2.13 -10.72
N LYS A 481 -14.61 1.01 -10.31
CA LYS A 481 -13.31 0.96 -9.61
C LYS A 481 -12.22 0.27 -10.44
N LEU A 482 -12.33 0.21 -11.76
CA LEU A 482 -11.27 -0.31 -12.62
C LEU A 482 -10.09 0.67 -12.69
N GLY A 483 -8.89 0.12 -12.54
CA GLY A 483 -7.65 0.90 -12.56
C GLY A 483 -7.40 1.69 -11.27
N GLY A 484 -6.26 2.36 -11.20
CA GLY A 484 -5.88 3.14 -10.04
C GLY A 484 -5.56 2.29 -8.81
N GLN A 485 -5.87 2.82 -7.62
CA GLN A 485 -5.56 2.18 -6.34
C GLN A 485 -6.73 1.38 -5.74
N HIS A 486 -7.71 0.97 -6.55
CA HIS A 486 -8.83 0.18 -6.03
C HIS A 486 -8.38 -1.24 -5.67
N LYS A 487 -8.71 -1.65 -4.45
CA LYS A 487 -8.28 -2.92 -3.87
C LYS A 487 -9.50 -3.78 -3.58
N ILE A 488 -9.33 -5.08 -3.79
CA ILE A 488 -10.29 -6.07 -3.31
C ILE A 488 -10.16 -6.16 -1.78
N PRO A 489 -11.27 -6.06 -1.00
CA PRO A 489 -11.24 -6.37 0.41
C PRO A 489 -10.96 -7.86 0.61
N ARG A 490 -9.75 -8.20 1.06
CA ARG A 490 -9.34 -9.62 1.18
C ARG A 490 -10.01 -10.35 2.33
N LEU A 491 -10.20 -9.66 3.44
CA LEU A 491 -10.91 -10.19 4.61
C LEU A 491 -11.97 -9.19 5.07
N SER A 492 -13.12 -9.69 5.50
CA SER A 492 -14.17 -8.87 6.08
C SER A 492 -14.92 -9.65 7.16
N ASN A 493 -15.30 -8.99 8.26
CA ASN A 493 -16.19 -9.56 9.26
C ASN A 493 -17.66 -9.65 8.80
N ASP A 494 -18.06 -8.83 7.82
CA ASP A 494 -19.36 -8.90 7.16
C ASP A 494 -19.26 -9.62 5.81
N ARG A 495 -20.42 -9.99 5.28
CA ARG A 495 -20.49 -10.76 4.03
C ARG A 495 -20.87 -9.93 2.80
N THR A 496 -20.93 -8.60 2.91
CA THR A 496 -21.44 -7.74 1.82
C THR A 496 -20.70 -7.98 0.50
N HIS A 497 -19.37 -7.94 0.54
CA HIS A 497 -18.54 -8.08 -0.67
C HIS A 497 -18.57 -9.50 -1.25
N ILE A 498 -18.50 -10.51 -0.40
CA ILE A 498 -18.49 -11.89 -0.85
C ILE A 498 -19.86 -12.29 -1.43
N GLU A 499 -20.96 -11.79 -0.88
CA GLU A 499 -22.31 -12.04 -1.42
C GLU A 499 -22.52 -11.37 -2.78
N GLU A 500 -21.99 -10.18 -2.99
CA GLU A 500 -22.00 -9.52 -4.31
C GLU A 500 -21.21 -10.32 -5.35
N LEU A 501 -20.00 -10.79 -4.99
CA LEU A 501 -19.15 -11.61 -5.84
C LEU A 501 -19.80 -12.97 -6.17
N LEU A 502 -20.41 -13.61 -5.19
CA LEU A 502 -21.15 -14.87 -5.40
C LEU A 502 -22.30 -14.70 -6.40
N ARG A 503 -23.05 -13.58 -6.34
CA ARG A 503 -24.08 -13.27 -7.32
C ARG A 503 -23.53 -13.05 -8.73
N ILE A 504 -22.46 -12.28 -8.86
CA ILE A 504 -21.77 -12.09 -10.14
C ILE A 504 -21.30 -13.42 -10.70
N ASN A 505 -20.72 -14.27 -9.85
CA ASN A 505 -20.23 -15.59 -10.25
C ASN A 505 -21.33 -16.51 -10.79
N GLN A 506 -22.55 -16.37 -10.31
CA GLN A 506 -23.72 -17.12 -10.82
C GLN A 506 -24.21 -16.62 -12.19
N SER A 507 -23.85 -15.38 -12.56
CA SER A 507 -24.26 -14.74 -13.82
C SER A 507 -23.21 -14.85 -14.95
N LEU A 508 -22.00 -15.29 -14.64
CA LEU A 508 -20.92 -15.56 -15.57
C LEU A 508 -20.95 -17.03 -16.05
#